data_41a175fc9df3b714d44fb776fff14243
#
_entry.id   41a175fc9df3b714d44fb776fff14243
#
_cell.length_a   1.000
_cell.length_b   1.000
_cell.length_c   1.000
_cell.angle_alpha   90.00
_cell.angle_beta   90.00
_cell.angle_gamma   90.00
#
_symmetry.space_group_name_H-M   'P 1'
#
loop_
_entity.id
_entity.type
_entity.pdbx_description
1 polymer ?
#
loop_
_entity_poly.entity_id
_entity_poly.type
_entity_poly.pdbx_seq_one_letter_code
_entity_poly.pdbx_strand_id
1 'polypeptide(L)'
;PGSIGKGFPGVAIYDPDTVSECAVARFDAHGQLINPDEAIGELVNTEGSGMFAGYYNDPGATGERMRNGMFWSGDLAYRDAAGWIYLAGRTADWMRVDGENMTAAPIERILIRLPAISQVAVYPVPDELVGDQVMAAIVLQDGATLSPEQFTDFLAAQPDLSPKAWPRYVWIADELPSTATNKVLKRELVSMGTDPAGRLLWRRGGQAYVQSDRQE
;
A
#
# COMPACT_ATOMS: atom_id res chain seq x y z
N PRO A 1 -20.18 6.27 0.09
CA PRO A 1 -19.42 7.15 0.96
C PRO A 1 -17.92 6.98 0.67
N GLY A 2 -17.16 8.08 0.57
CA GLY A 2 -15.71 8.03 0.37
C GLY A 2 -15.20 8.50 -0.99
N SER A 3 -16.08 8.99 -1.91
CA SER A 3 -15.59 9.65 -3.12
C SER A 3 -15.04 11.04 -2.80
N ILE A 4 -14.04 11.46 -3.59
CA ILE A 4 -13.46 12.82 -3.53
C ILE A 4 -14.11 13.77 -4.52
N GLY A 5 -15.11 13.35 -5.30
CA GLY A 5 -15.79 14.12 -6.31
C GLY A 5 -15.66 13.52 -7.70
N LYS A 6 -16.04 14.28 -8.73
CA LYS A 6 -15.93 13.88 -10.15
C LYS A 6 -14.68 14.43 -10.86
N GLY A 7 -13.94 15.28 -10.17
CA GLY A 7 -12.80 15.98 -10.75
C GLY A 7 -13.17 17.19 -11.61
N PHE A 8 -12.17 17.99 -11.91
CA PHE A 8 -12.24 19.08 -12.88
C PHE A 8 -11.87 18.57 -14.28
N PRO A 9 -12.09 19.34 -15.34
CA PRO A 9 -11.50 19.04 -16.64
C PRO A 9 -9.99 18.81 -16.52
N GLY A 10 -9.48 17.81 -17.24
CA GLY A 10 -8.08 17.38 -17.14
C GLY A 10 -7.76 16.40 -16.01
N VAL A 11 -8.63 16.20 -15.02
CA VAL A 11 -8.41 15.18 -13.98
C VAL A 11 -8.73 13.79 -14.53
N ALA A 12 -7.73 12.90 -14.50
CA ALA A 12 -7.83 11.53 -15.00
C ALA A 12 -7.12 10.55 -14.06
N ILE A 13 -7.30 9.26 -14.29
CA ILE A 13 -6.61 8.18 -13.61
C ILE A 13 -5.74 7.48 -14.64
N TYR A 14 -4.45 7.46 -14.42
CA TYR A 14 -3.47 6.88 -15.35
C TYR A 14 -2.65 5.78 -14.69
N ASP A 15 -2.38 4.75 -15.46
CA ASP A 15 -1.38 3.75 -15.11
C ASP A 15 0.01 4.41 -15.21
N PRO A 16 0.80 4.43 -14.12
CA PRO A 16 2.09 5.11 -14.11
C PRO A 16 3.16 4.43 -14.98
N ASP A 17 3.01 3.14 -15.28
CA ASP A 17 3.98 2.36 -16.05
C ASP A 17 3.75 2.50 -17.55
N THR A 18 2.49 2.39 -17.99
CA THR A 18 2.12 2.48 -19.40
C THR A 18 1.78 3.89 -19.87
N VAL A 19 1.60 4.82 -18.93
CA VAL A 19 1.18 6.21 -19.19
C VAL A 19 -0.12 6.25 -20.02
N SER A 20 -1.06 5.36 -19.69
CA SER A 20 -2.38 5.28 -20.34
C SER A 20 -3.50 5.45 -19.32
N GLU A 21 -4.65 5.97 -19.77
CA GLU A 21 -5.81 6.14 -18.90
C GLU A 21 -6.36 4.77 -18.48
N CYS A 22 -6.61 4.62 -17.17
CA CYS A 22 -7.14 3.40 -16.59
C CYS A 22 -8.60 3.16 -16.99
N ALA A 23 -9.01 1.90 -17.00
CA ALA A 23 -10.39 1.51 -17.24
C ALA A 23 -11.32 2.00 -16.12
N VAL A 24 -12.60 2.13 -16.45
CA VAL A 24 -13.63 2.42 -15.45
C VAL A 24 -13.77 1.26 -14.47
N ALA A 25 -13.86 1.58 -13.18
CA ALA A 25 -14.06 0.63 -12.12
C ALA A 25 -15.39 -0.12 -12.27
N ARG A 26 -15.33 -1.45 -12.14
CA ARG A 26 -16.48 -2.34 -12.16
C ARG A 26 -16.64 -2.98 -10.79
N PHE A 27 -17.90 -3.12 -10.34
CA PHE A 27 -18.21 -3.65 -9.03
C PHE A 27 -19.13 -4.86 -9.16
N ASP A 28 -18.99 -5.81 -8.24
CA ASP A 28 -19.91 -6.91 -8.07
C ASP A 28 -21.23 -6.48 -7.37
N ALA A 29 -22.12 -7.44 -7.14
CA ALA A 29 -23.40 -7.20 -6.46
C ALA A 29 -23.23 -6.78 -4.98
N HIS A 30 -22.05 -6.98 -4.39
CA HIS A 30 -21.71 -6.62 -3.01
C HIS A 30 -20.95 -5.30 -2.91
N GLY A 31 -20.66 -4.65 -4.07
CA GLY A 31 -19.91 -3.40 -4.15
C GLY A 31 -18.41 -3.59 -4.06
N GLN A 32 -17.90 -4.79 -4.28
CA GLN A 32 -16.46 -5.05 -4.36
C GLN A 32 -15.94 -4.74 -5.77
N LEU A 33 -14.78 -4.08 -5.84
CA LEU A 33 -14.10 -3.77 -7.10
C LEU A 33 -13.57 -5.07 -7.72
N ILE A 34 -14.02 -5.39 -8.95
CA ILE A 34 -13.69 -6.66 -9.62
C ILE A 34 -12.64 -6.54 -10.72
N ASN A 35 -12.19 -5.31 -11.02
CA ASN A 35 -11.11 -5.06 -11.99
C ASN A 35 -10.07 -4.09 -11.45
N PRO A 36 -9.50 -4.32 -10.25
CA PRO A 36 -8.56 -3.40 -9.62
C PRO A 36 -7.32 -3.13 -10.48
N ASP A 37 -6.76 -4.15 -11.14
CA ASP A 37 -5.56 -4.04 -11.96
C ASP A 37 -5.71 -3.13 -13.17
N GLU A 38 -6.93 -3.03 -13.71
CA GLU A 38 -7.24 -2.19 -14.88
C GLU A 38 -7.72 -0.79 -14.47
N ALA A 39 -8.34 -0.67 -13.29
CA ALA A 39 -9.07 0.52 -12.89
C ALA A 39 -8.32 1.44 -11.93
N ILE A 40 -7.40 0.88 -11.12
CA ILE A 40 -6.62 1.67 -10.16
C ILE A 40 -5.37 2.20 -10.85
N GLY A 41 -5.14 3.50 -10.74
CA GLY A 41 -3.95 4.18 -11.21
C GLY A 41 -3.69 5.46 -10.42
N GLU A 42 -2.70 6.23 -10.85
CA GLU A 42 -2.39 7.49 -10.21
C GLU A 42 -3.33 8.59 -10.69
N LEU A 43 -3.81 9.39 -9.76
CA LEU A 43 -4.61 10.57 -10.05
C LEU A 43 -3.71 11.64 -10.69
N VAL A 44 -4.04 12.07 -11.89
CA VAL A 44 -3.25 13.03 -12.68
C VAL A 44 -4.07 14.24 -13.11
N ASN A 45 -3.37 15.35 -13.40
CA ASN A 45 -3.91 16.43 -14.18
C ASN A 45 -3.22 16.44 -15.55
N THR A 46 -3.96 16.10 -16.60
CA THR A 46 -3.47 16.02 -17.98
C THR A 46 -3.25 17.39 -18.63
N GLU A 47 -3.78 18.46 -18.03
CA GLU A 47 -3.63 19.85 -18.52
C GLU A 47 -2.41 20.55 -17.90
N GLY A 48 -1.48 19.79 -17.27
CA GLY A 48 -0.25 20.31 -16.69
C GLY A 48 -0.31 20.50 -15.18
N SER A 49 0.47 21.44 -14.64
CA SER A 49 0.66 21.61 -13.20
C SER A 49 -0.57 22.17 -12.45
N GLY A 50 -1.52 22.77 -13.15
CA GLY A 50 -2.61 23.46 -12.49
C GLY A 50 -2.10 24.54 -11.52
N MET A 51 -2.48 24.44 -10.24
CA MET A 51 -2.01 25.34 -9.19
C MET A 51 -0.70 24.89 -8.53
N PHE A 52 -0.11 23.75 -8.95
CA PHE A 52 1.13 23.28 -8.39
C PHE A 52 2.33 24.08 -8.92
N ALA A 53 2.92 24.90 -8.08
CA ALA A 53 4.08 25.75 -8.41
C ALA A 53 5.44 25.07 -8.21
N GLY A 54 5.45 23.81 -7.77
CA GLY A 54 6.63 23.05 -7.38
C GLY A 54 6.88 23.03 -5.87
N TYR A 55 7.77 22.14 -5.45
CA TYR A 55 8.22 22.09 -4.06
C TYR A 55 9.30 23.16 -3.82
N TYR A 56 9.23 23.80 -2.66
CA TYR A 56 10.22 24.83 -2.30
C TYR A 56 11.62 24.20 -2.20
N ASN A 57 12.54 24.75 -2.97
CA ASN A 57 13.95 24.36 -3.01
C ASN A 57 14.24 22.86 -3.27
N ASP A 58 13.28 22.15 -3.92
CA ASP A 58 13.40 20.74 -4.28
C ASP A 58 12.96 20.51 -5.74
N PRO A 59 13.86 20.79 -6.71
CA PRO A 59 13.57 20.58 -8.13
C PRO A 59 13.45 19.10 -8.50
N GLY A 60 14.11 18.19 -7.76
CA GLY A 60 14.02 16.75 -7.96
C GLY A 60 12.61 16.25 -7.67
N ALA A 61 12.09 16.50 -6.47
CA ALA A 61 10.72 16.14 -6.11
C ALA A 61 9.68 16.85 -7.01
N THR A 62 9.96 18.07 -7.47
CA THR A 62 9.10 18.77 -8.43
C THR A 62 9.07 18.02 -9.77
N GLY A 63 10.23 17.58 -10.29
CA GLY A 63 10.34 16.81 -11.52
C GLY A 63 9.62 15.47 -11.46
N GLU A 64 9.64 14.78 -10.31
CA GLU A 64 8.91 13.53 -10.10
C GLU A 64 7.39 13.71 -10.24
N ARG A 65 6.88 14.90 -9.90
CA ARG A 65 5.45 15.23 -10.03
C ARG A 65 5.07 15.73 -11.42
N MET A 66 6.02 16.24 -12.19
CA MET A 66 5.78 16.77 -13.54
C MET A 66 6.40 15.82 -14.56
N ARG A 67 5.62 14.80 -14.95
CA ARG A 67 6.05 13.78 -15.92
C ARG A 67 5.15 13.81 -17.15
N ASN A 68 5.71 13.63 -18.33
CA ASN A 68 4.97 13.54 -19.60
C ASN A 68 4.02 14.73 -19.84
N GLY A 69 4.37 15.94 -19.38
CA GLY A 69 3.53 17.13 -19.50
C GLY A 69 2.34 17.18 -18.55
N MET A 70 2.16 16.19 -17.67
CA MET A 70 1.06 16.07 -16.72
C MET A 70 1.58 16.22 -15.29
N PHE A 71 0.69 16.66 -14.40
CA PHE A 71 0.94 16.61 -12.95
C PHE A 71 0.45 15.29 -12.38
N TRP A 72 1.34 14.59 -11.68
CA TRP A 72 1.11 13.32 -11.00
C TRP A 72 1.02 13.55 -9.50
N SER A 73 -0.17 13.28 -8.93
CA SER A 73 -0.45 13.64 -7.54
C SER A 73 0.27 12.75 -6.50
N GLY A 74 0.63 11.53 -6.87
CA GLY A 74 1.11 10.51 -5.96
C GLY A 74 -0.02 9.86 -5.15
N ASP A 75 -1.27 10.12 -5.51
CA ASP A 75 -2.43 9.45 -4.93
C ASP A 75 -3.00 8.45 -5.92
N LEU A 76 -3.21 7.22 -5.46
CA LEU A 76 -3.90 6.19 -6.22
C LEU A 76 -5.41 6.37 -6.12
N ALA A 77 -6.09 6.20 -7.24
CA ALA A 77 -7.53 6.36 -7.32
C ALA A 77 -8.12 5.43 -8.38
N TYR A 78 -9.44 5.30 -8.38
CA TYR A 78 -10.23 4.72 -9.44
C TYR A 78 -11.48 5.56 -9.68
N ARG A 79 -12.07 5.44 -10.89
CA ARG A 79 -13.27 6.17 -11.29
C ARG A 79 -14.39 5.19 -11.62
N ASP A 80 -15.58 5.41 -11.09
CA ASP A 80 -16.75 4.62 -11.43
C ASP A 80 -17.41 5.07 -12.74
N ALA A 81 -18.41 4.31 -13.21
CA ALA A 81 -19.15 4.59 -14.44
C ALA A 81 -19.95 5.91 -14.39
N ALA A 82 -20.23 6.44 -13.21
CA ALA A 82 -20.90 7.73 -13.01
C ALA A 82 -19.91 8.91 -12.95
N GLY A 83 -18.58 8.61 -13.05
CA GLY A 83 -17.51 9.58 -13.03
C GLY A 83 -17.03 9.97 -11.62
N TRP A 84 -17.52 9.32 -10.56
CA TRP A 84 -17.03 9.60 -9.22
C TRP A 84 -15.66 8.97 -9.01
N ILE A 85 -14.76 9.71 -8.36
CA ILE A 85 -13.38 9.31 -8.07
C ILE A 85 -13.27 8.91 -6.60
N TYR A 86 -12.60 7.80 -6.36
CA TYR A 86 -12.34 7.23 -5.04
C TYR A 86 -10.84 7.02 -4.85
N LEU A 87 -10.32 7.42 -3.68
CA LEU A 87 -8.92 7.17 -3.34
C LEU A 87 -8.70 5.71 -2.97
N ALA A 88 -7.65 5.12 -3.53
CA ALA A 88 -7.21 3.76 -3.26
C ALA A 88 -5.95 3.68 -2.38
N GLY A 89 -5.23 4.80 -2.20
CA GLY A 89 -4.00 4.86 -1.40
C GLY A 89 -2.99 5.86 -1.95
N ARG A 90 -1.71 5.59 -1.70
CA ARG A 90 -0.58 6.35 -2.23
C ARG A 90 0.20 5.50 -3.22
N THR A 91 0.81 6.13 -4.23
CA THR A 91 1.70 5.44 -5.17
C THR A 91 2.85 4.74 -4.46
N ALA A 92 3.39 5.34 -3.39
CA ALA A 92 4.41 4.72 -2.55
C ALA A 92 3.91 3.49 -1.74
N ASP A 93 2.60 3.27 -1.67
CA ASP A 93 1.96 2.12 -1.01
C ASP A 93 1.53 1.03 -2.02
N TRP A 94 1.83 1.23 -3.30
CA TRP A 94 1.54 0.28 -4.36
C TRP A 94 2.49 -0.91 -4.29
N MET A 95 1.94 -2.09 -4.43
CA MET A 95 2.69 -3.34 -4.46
C MET A 95 2.21 -4.17 -5.64
N ARG A 96 3.13 -4.76 -6.39
CA ARG A 96 2.81 -5.70 -7.45
C ARG A 96 3.30 -7.09 -7.04
N VAL A 97 2.39 -7.89 -6.53
CA VAL A 97 2.68 -9.22 -5.98
C VAL A 97 2.13 -10.29 -6.90
N ASP A 98 3.01 -11.12 -7.46
CA ASP A 98 2.62 -12.23 -8.34
C ASP A 98 1.66 -11.80 -9.46
N GLY A 99 1.98 -10.65 -10.09
CA GLY A 99 1.21 -10.06 -11.19
C GLY A 99 -0.06 -9.32 -10.79
N GLU A 100 -0.44 -9.31 -9.51
CA GLU A 100 -1.61 -8.57 -9.01
C GLU A 100 -1.19 -7.25 -8.34
N ASN A 101 -1.90 -6.19 -8.67
CA ASN A 101 -1.71 -4.88 -8.07
C ASN A 101 -2.53 -4.77 -6.78
N MET A 102 -1.90 -4.32 -5.70
CA MET A 102 -2.55 -4.09 -4.42
C MET A 102 -1.96 -2.90 -3.68
N THR A 103 -2.70 -2.39 -2.71
CA THR A 103 -2.27 -1.26 -1.90
C THR A 103 -2.18 -1.63 -0.42
N ALA A 104 -1.32 -0.95 0.32
CA ALA A 104 -1.08 -1.23 1.73
C ALA A 104 -2.30 -0.96 2.63
N ALA A 105 -3.05 0.12 2.35
CA ALA A 105 -4.10 0.59 3.25
C ALA A 105 -5.24 -0.41 3.54
N PRO A 106 -5.75 -1.21 2.59
CA PRO A 106 -6.71 -2.26 2.88
C PRO A 106 -6.15 -3.33 3.82
N ILE A 107 -4.90 -3.73 3.61
CA ILE A 107 -4.23 -4.75 4.43
C ILE A 107 -4.04 -4.22 5.86
N GLU A 108 -3.55 -2.99 6.01
CA GLU A 108 -3.40 -2.32 7.31
C GLU A 108 -4.71 -2.25 8.09
N ARG A 109 -5.81 -1.90 7.41
CA ARG A 109 -7.15 -1.85 8.04
C ARG A 109 -7.63 -3.19 8.55
N ILE A 110 -7.20 -4.28 7.94
CA ILE A 110 -7.53 -5.63 8.40
C ILE A 110 -6.61 -6.01 9.56
N LEU A 111 -5.30 -5.82 9.43
CA LEU A 111 -4.34 -6.19 10.48
C LEU A 111 -4.60 -5.47 11.81
N ILE A 112 -4.99 -4.19 11.77
CA ILE A 112 -5.29 -3.41 12.99
C ILE A 112 -6.54 -3.90 13.74
N ARG A 113 -7.36 -4.78 13.15
CA ARG A 113 -8.49 -5.43 13.85
C ARG A 113 -8.03 -6.40 14.93
N LEU A 114 -6.79 -6.89 14.83
CA LEU A 114 -6.22 -7.79 15.84
C LEU A 114 -5.92 -7.00 17.13
N PRO A 115 -6.58 -7.29 18.26
CA PRO A 115 -6.50 -6.45 19.47
C PRO A 115 -5.09 -6.33 20.07
N ALA A 116 -4.21 -7.27 19.75
CA ALA A 116 -2.81 -7.24 20.19
C ALA A 116 -1.97 -6.17 19.46
N ILE A 117 -2.45 -5.62 18.33
CA ILE A 117 -1.72 -4.67 17.49
C ILE A 117 -2.09 -3.24 17.88
N SER A 118 -1.09 -2.42 18.17
CA SER A 118 -1.26 -0.97 18.41
C SER A 118 -1.00 -0.13 17.16
N GLN A 119 0.00 -0.54 16.36
CA GLN A 119 0.34 0.12 15.10
C GLN A 119 0.73 -0.92 14.05
N VAL A 120 0.47 -0.60 12.79
CA VAL A 120 0.87 -1.42 11.65
C VAL A 120 1.24 -0.54 10.47
N ALA A 121 2.27 -0.94 9.75
CA ALA A 121 2.61 -0.38 8.45
C ALA A 121 2.88 -1.53 7.48
N VAL A 122 2.22 -1.49 6.33
CA VAL A 122 2.41 -2.45 5.24
C VAL A 122 3.14 -1.75 4.10
N TYR A 123 4.13 -2.42 3.53
CA TYR A 123 4.98 -1.88 2.48
C TYR A 123 5.54 -2.97 1.57
N PRO A 124 5.92 -2.61 0.32
CA PRO A 124 6.56 -3.53 -0.59
C PRO A 124 8.01 -3.82 -0.18
N VAL A 125 8.42 -5.05 -0.42
CA VAL A 125 9.83 -5.44 -0.43
C VAL A 125 10.12 -6.07 -1.79
N PRO A 126 11.09 -5.56 -2.58
CA PRO A 126 11.40 -6.10 -3.89
C PRO A 126 11.75 -7.60 -3.85
N ASP A 127 11.22 -8.34 -4.81
CA ASP A 127 11.49 -9.77 -5.00
C ASP A 127 11.73 -10.04 -6.49
N GLU A 128 12.81 -10.74 -6.81
CA GLU A 128 13.24 -10.98 -8.20
C GLU A 128 12.27 -11.85 -9.01
N LEU A 129 11.45 -12.67 -8.34
CA LEU A 129 10.57 -13.63 -9.00
C LEU A 129 9.14 -13.12 -9.18
N VAL A 130 8.63 -12.38 -8.19
CA VAL A 130 7.20 -12.00 -8.14
C VAL A 130 6.96 -10.49 -8.17
N GLY A 131 8.03 -9.70 -8.34
CA GLY A 131 8.01 -8.23 -8.34
C GLY A 131 8.16 -7.68 -6.93
N ASP A 132 7.10 -7.72 -6.12
CA ASP A 132 7.15 -7.33 -4.71
C ASP A 132 6.66 -8.47 -3.81
N GLN A 133 7.10 -8.45 -2.56
CA GLN A 133 6.50 -9.19 -1.46
C GLN A 133 5.86 -8.20 -0.48
N VAL A 134 4.73 -8.60 0.10
CA VAL A 134 4.09 -7.81 1.15
C VAL A 134 4.87 -7.97 2.45
N MET A 135 5.29 -6.87 3.05
CA MET A 135 5.87 -6.85 4.39
C MET A 135 5.01 -6.02 5.33
N ALA A 136 4.82 -6.52 6.56
CA ALA A 136 4.15 -5.81 7.64
C ALA A 136 5.09 -5.56 8.80
N ALA A 137 5.26 -4.31 9.21
CA ALA A 137 5.85 -3.94 10.48
C ALA A 137 4.73 -3.68 11.50
N ILE A 138 4.79 -4.34 12.66
CA ILE A 138 3.72 -4.36 13.66
C ILE A 138 4.31 -3.94 15.01
N VAL A 139 3.63 -3.02 15.70
CA VAL A 139 3.88 -2.73 17.11
C VAL A 139 2.74 -3.32 17.92
N LEU A 140 3.07 -4.06 18.96
CA LEU A 140 2.08 -4.65 19.85
C LEU A 140 1.60 -3.63 20.89
N GLN A 141 0.42 -3.85 21.44
CA GLN A 141 -0.06 -3.15 22.64
C GLN A 141 0.85 -3.46 23.84
N ASP A 142 0.92 -2.53 24.79
CA ASP A 142 1.70 -2.70 26.01
C ASP A 142 1.31 -3.99 26.74
N GLY A 143 2.31 -4.86 26.97
CA GLY A 143 2.12 -6.15 27.63
C GLY A 143 1.43 -7.22 26.78
N ALA A 144 1.06 -6.92 25.54
CA ALA A 144 0.49 -7.92 24.64
C ALA A 144 1.58 -8.83 24.07
N THR A 145 1.19 -10.06 23.78
CA THR A 145 2.00 -11.04 23.07
C THR A 145 1.25 -11.53 21.84
N LEU A 146 1.97 -11.89 20.81
CA LEU A 146 1.42 -12.46 19.59
C LEU A 146 2.35 -13.56 19.10
N SER A 147 1.79 -14.75 18.83
CA SER A 147 2.56 -15.83 18.23
C SER A 147 2.32 -15.91 16.72
N PRO A 148 3.24 -16.53 15.96
CA PRO A 148 3.03 -16.80 14.53
C PRO A 148 1.74 -17.56 14.23
N GLU A 149 1.36 -18.51 15.08
CA GLU A 149 0.14 -19.32 14.95
C GLU A 149 -1.11 -18.45 15.15
N GLN A 150 -1.15 -17.62 16.20
CA GLN A 150 -2.26 -16.70 16.46
C GLN A 150 -2.45 -15.72 15.30
N PHE A 151 -1.37 -15.23 14.71
CA PHE A 151 -1.41 -14.35 13.57
C PHE A 151 -1.94 -15.08 12.31
N THR A 152 -1.50 -16.32 12.09
CA THR A 152 -1.99 -17.18 11.02
C THR A 152 -3.50 -17.41 11.13
N ASP A 153 -3.98 -17.79 12.30
CA ASP A 153 -5.39 -18.06 12.57
C ASP A 153 -6.24 -16.80 12.38
N PHE A 154 -5.72 -15.65 12.84
CA PHE A 154 -6.39 -14.36 12.62
C PHE A 154 -6.55 -14.06 11.14
N LEU A 155 -5.50 -14.20 10.32
CA LEU A 155 -5.58 -13.93 8.88
C LEU A 155 -6.53 -14.89 8.16
N ALA A 156 -6.50 -16.17 8.53
CA ALA A 156 -7.41 -17.18 7.96
C ALA A 156 -8.89 -16.89 8.25
N ALA A 157 -9.18 -16.19 9.34
CA ALA A 157 -10.52 -15.77 9.71
C ALA A 157 -10.99 -14.49 9.00
N GLN A 158 -10.15 -13.83 8.17
CA GLN A 158 -10.53 -12.60 7.46
C GLN A 158 -10.98 -12.91 6.03
N PRO A 159 -12.31 -12.98 5.75
CA PRO A 159 -12.82 -13.30 4.41
C PRO A 159 -12.59 -12.19 3.39
N ASP A 160 -12.31 -10.98 3.86
CA ASP A 160 -12.04 -9.78 3.05
C ASP A 160 -10.54 -9.54 2.77
N LEU A 161 -9.67 -10.50 3.12
CA LEU A 161 -8.25 -10.46 2.81
C LEU A 161 -7.85 -11.65 1.92
N SER A 162 -7.50 -11.35 0.67
CA SER A 162 -6.96 -12.36 -0.24
C SER A 162 -5.69 -13.01 0.35
N PRO A 163 -5.52 -14.34 0.24
CA PRO A 163 -4.28 -14.99 0.65
C PRO A 163 -3.01 -14.44 -0.02
N LYS A 164 -3.11 -13.88 -1.22
CA LYS A 164 -2.00 -13.20 -1.90
C LYS A 164 -1.56 -11.91 -1.20
N ALA A 165 -2.51 -11.23 -0.55
CA ALA A 165 -2.24 -10.02 0.22
C ALA A 165 -1.73 -10.30 1.65
N TRP A 166 -1.63 -11.56 2.07
CA TRP A 166 -1.03 -11.89 3.36
C TRP A 166 0.45 -11.51 3.35
N PRO A 167 0.94 -10.80 4.37
CA PRO A 167 2.34 -10.43 4.45
C PRO A 167 3.26 -11.64 4.28
N ARG A 168 4.26 -11.54 3.41
CA ARG A 168 5.30 -12.57 3.28
C ARG A 168 6.24 -12.53 4.48
N TYR A 169 6.48 -11.32 4.98
CA TYR A 169 7.33 -11.06 6.13
C TYR A 169 6.58 -10.21 7.14
N VAL A 170 6.75 -10.53 8.42
CA VAL A 170 6.18 -9.78 9.54
C VAL A 170 7.28 -9.44 10.52
N TRP A 171 7.49 -8.15 10.71
CA TRP A 171 8.41 -7.64 11.70
C TRP A 171 7.66 -7.14 12.92
N ILE A 172 7.98 -7.72 14.11
CA ILE A 172 7.49 -7.20 15.37
C ILE A 172 8.48 -6.16 15.87
N ALA A 173 8.06 -4.90 15.83
CA ALA A 173 8.85 -3.73 16.16
C ALA A 173 8.49 -3.20 17.56
N ASP A 174 9.44 -2.54 18.23
CA ASP A 174 9.16 -1.78 19.44
C ASP A 174 8.46 -0.46 19.11
N GLU A 175 8.85 0.16 17.98
CA GLU A 175 8.27 1.39 17.45
C GLU A 175 8.42 1.44 15.92
N LEU A 176 7.58 2.23 15.25
CA LEU A 176 7.71 2.52 13.82
C LEU A 176 8.36 3.89 13.60
N PRO A 177 9.24 4.03 12.59
CA PRO A 177 9.78 5.33 12.21
C PRO A 177 8.62 6.27 11.87
N SER A 178 8.59 7.42 12.52
CA SER A 178 7.48 8.36 12.37
C SER A 178 7.94 9.81 12.41
N THR A 179 7.13 10.69 11.83
CA THR A 179 7.30 12.14 11.95
C THR A 179 6.95 12.62 13.37
N ALA A 180 7.29 13.86 13.69
CA ALA A 180 6.87 14.52 14.94
C ALA A 180 5.34 14.58 15.12
N THR A 181 4.56 14.37 14.04
CA THR A 181 3.10 14.33 14.06
C THR A 181 2.56 12.89 14.02
N ASN A 182 3.37 11.90 14.41
CA ASN A 182 3.04 10.47 14.46
C ASN A 182 2.61 9.85 13.13
N LYS A 183 3.04 10.41 11.99
CA LYS A 183 2.85 9.78 10.68
C LYS A 183 4.00 8.82 10.40
N VAL A 184 3.70 7.55 10.16
CA VAL A 184 4.70 6.53 9.82
C VAL A 184 5.45 6.90 8.54
N LEU A 185 6.78 6.79 8.58
CA LEU A 185 7.71 7.05 7.49
C LEU A 185 7.99 5.75 6.72
N LYS A 186 7.04 5.29 5.91
CA LYS A 186 7.15 4.03 5.16
C LYS A 186 8.39 3.95 4.28
N ARG A 187 8.87 5.07 3.73
CA ARG A 187 10.13 5.10 2.95
C ARG A 187 11.33 4.57 3.74
N GLU A 188 11.36 4.81 5.05
CA GLU A 188 12.43 4.30 5.91
C GLU A 188 12.27 2.80 6.12
N LEU A 189 11.04 2.31 6.29
CA LEU A 189 10.74 0.88 6.37
C LEU A 189 11.14 0.15 5.09
N VAL A 190 10.79 0.69 3.93
CA VAL A 190 11.21 0.13 2.62
C VAL A 190 12.73 0.05 2.51
N SER A 191 13.45 1.09 2.96
CA SER A 191 14.92 1.10 2.92
C SER A 191 15.58 0.08 3.85
N MET A 192 14.89 -0.37 4.91
CA MET A 192 15.34 -1.43 5.81
C MET A 192 15.21 -2.83 5.19
N GLY A 193 14.39 -2.97 4.15
CA GLY A 193 14.16 -4.24 3.47
C GLY A 193 13.59 -5.33 4.39
N THR A 194 14.07 -6.57 4.20
CA THR A 194 13.67 -7.74 5.00
C THR A 194 14.58 -8.00 6.21
N ASP A 195 15.58 -7.18 6.42
CA ASP A 195 16.52 -7.31 7.55
C ASP A 195 16.50 -6.06 8.45
N PRO A 196 15.44 -5.87 9.22
CA PRO A 196 15.41 -4.86 10.26
C PRO A 196 16.34 -5.32 11.39
N ALA A 197 17.56 -4.81 11.43
CA ALA A 197 18.66 -5.21 12.31
C ALA A 197 18.19 -5.55 13.76
N GLY A 198 18.41 -6.78 14.15
CA GLY A 198 18.27 -7.20 15.54
C GLY A 198 16.89 -7.65 16.01
N ARG A 199 15.87 -7.77 15.15
CA ARG A 199 14.47 -7.85 15.57
C ARG A 199 13.77 -9.13 15.12
N LEU A 200 12.64 -9.43 15.80
CA LEU A 200 11.84 -10.61 15.55
C LEU A 200 11.18 -10.52 14.18
N LEU A 201 11.63 -11.32 13.24
CA LEU A 201 11.05 -11.44 11.90
C LEU A 201 10.36 -12.79 11.75
N TRP A 202 9.10 -12.78 11.29
CA TRP A 202 8.41 -13.98 10.88
C TRP A 202 8.36 -14.06 9.37
N ARG A 203 8.53 -15.26 8.85
CA ARG A 203 8.38 -15.55 7.42
C ARG A 203 7.22 -16.50 7.20
N ARG A 204 6.40 -16.22 6.21
CA ARG A 204 5.32 -17.12 5.79
C ARG A 204 5.89 -18.28 4.97
N GLY A 205 5.65 -19.51 5.44
CA GLY A 205 5.89 -20.76 4.73
C GLY A 205 4.56 -21.43 4.37
N GLY A 206 4.12 -21.37 3.10
CA GLY A 206 2.76 -21.79 2.73
C GLY A 206 1.69 -20.89 3.34
N GLN A 207 0.82 -21.43 4.19
CA GLN A 207 -0.23 -20.68 4.89
C GLN A 207 0.09 -20.40 6.37
N ALA A 208 1.24 -20.80 6.85
CA ALA A 208 1.64 -20.60 8.24
C ALA A 208 2.85 -19.64 8.33
N TYR A 209 2.97 -18.97 9.46
CA TYR A 209 4.13 -18.17 9.80
C TYR A 209 5.07 -18.96 10.69
N VAL A 210 6.36 -18.78 10.49
CA VAL A 210 7.41 -19.32 11.32
C VAL A 210 8.37 -18.19 11.67
N GLN A 211 8.95 -18.26 12.86
CA GLN A 211 10.03 -17.35 13.21
C GLN A 211 11.20 -17.60 12.27
N SER A 212 11.72 -16.55 11.65
CA SER A 212 12.90 -16.66 10.83
C SER A 212 14.11 -16.86 11.74
N ASP A 213 14.73 -18.02 11.66
CA ASP A 213 16.06 -18.20 12.25
C ASP A 213 17.03 -17.28 11.49
N ARG A 214 17.75 -16.44 12.21
CA ARG A 214 18.83 -15.68 11.61
C ARG A 214 19.81 -16.66 11.01
N GLN A 215 20.03 -16.58 9.70
CA GLN A 215 21.27 -17.10 9.15
C GLN A 215 22.37 -16.12 9.60
N GLU A 216 23.26 -16.61 10.43
CA GLU A 216 24.53 -15.97 10.79
C GLU A 216 25.40 -15.70 9.54
#